data_500b42e9dd75bde0f2f1956c86fc455b
#
_entry.id   500b42e9dd75bde0f2f1956c86fc455b
#
_cell.length_a   1.000
_cell.length_b   1.000
_cell.length_c   1.000
_cell.angle_alpha   90.00
_cell.angle_beta   90.00
_cell.angle_gamma   90.00
#
_symmetry.space_group_name_H-M   'P 1'
#
loop_
_entity.id
_entity.type
_entity.pdbx_description
1 polymer ?
#
loop_
_entity_poly.entity_id
_entity_poly.type
_entity_poly.pdbx_seq_one_letter_code
_entity_poly.pdbx_strand_id
1 'polypeptide(L)'
;MATPFWYNAALALLKPIYQSRIRKRAEHPEQLQQELLERFGPFQPAKNLHAIWFHVVSVGETNAAQPLIEHYLKAGQPVLVTKTTKTGQARAKSLFLKAPYLDLFQAVYLPADQVHLIREFYQKYQPKLLALVETELWPNLIDQAQHFQVPCLLINARLSEKSAKGYAKVKGLTRGMLQKLQANLAKAAKPATTPSAVNP
;
A
#
# COMPACT_ATOMS: atom_id res chain seq x y z
N MET A 1 -12.23 0.47 15.24
CA MET A 1 -12.81 -0.88 15.12
C MET A 1 -11.91 -1.70 14.22
N ALA A 2 -11.64 -2.97 14.58
CA ALA A 2 -10.89 -3.90 13.72
C ALA A 2 -11.70 -4.24 12.46
N THR A 3 -11.01 -4.70 11.41
CA THR A 3 -11.67 -5.20 10.19
C THR A 3 -12.62 -6.35 10.54
N PRO A 4 -13.87 -6.35 10.03
CA PRO A 4 -14.87 -7.35 10.40
C PRO A 4 -14.44 -8.78 10.06
N PHE A 5 -14.82 -9.73 10.92
CA PHE A 5 -14.48 -11.15 10.72
C PHE A 5 -14.99 -11.69 9.38
N TRP A 6 -16.22 -11.35 8.99
CA TRP A 6 -16.81 -11.81 7.73
C TRP A 6 -15.97 -11.41 6.49
N TYR A 7 -15.34 -10.22 6.51
CA TYR A 7 -14.47 -9.77 5.45
C TYR A 7 -13.24 -10.68 5.32
N ASN A 8 -12.60 -10.98 6.44
CA ASN A 8 -11.43 -11.88 6.45
C ASN A 8 -11.80 -13.31 6.06
N ALA A 9 -12.96 -13.81 6.48
CA ALA A 9 -13.46 -15.12 6.07
C ALA A 9 -13.73 -15.17 4.57
N ALA A 10 -14.36 -14.14 4.00
CA ALA A 10 -14.59 -14.05 2.56
C ALA A 10 -13.28 -14.05 1.77
N LEU A 11 -12.28 -13.30 2.21
CA LEU A 11 -10.96 -13.28 1.57
C LEU A 11 -10.24 -14.64 1.65
N ALA A 12 -10.37 -15.34 2.77
CA ALA A 12 -9.80 -16.69 2.92
C ALA A 12 -10.44 -17.68 1.94
N LEU A 13 -11.74 -17.66 1.77
CA LEU A 13 -12.48 -18.48 0.81
C LEU A 13 -12.15 -18.12 -0.64
N LEU A 14 -11.92 -16.84 -0.94
CA LEU A 14 -11.58 -16.37 -2.29
C LEU A 14 -10.11 -16.56 -2.66
N LYS A 15 -9.23 -16.84 -1.68
CA LYS A 15 -7.77 -17.00 -1.91
C LYS A 15 -7.44 -18.00 -3.03
N PRO A 16 -7.97 -19.25 -3.06
CA PRO A 16 -7.65 -20.21 -4.11
C PRO A 16 -8.10 -19.74 -5.50
N ILE A 17 -9.26 -19.06 -5.58
CA ILE A 17 -9.76 -18.49 -6.83
C ILE A 17 -8.81 -17.38 -7.32
N TYR A 18 -8.36 -16.52 -6.41
CA TYR A 18 -7.42 -15.44 -6.74
C TYR A 18 -6.09 -16.00 -7.22
N GLN A 19 -5.52 -16.98 -6.52
CA GLN A 19 -4.29 -17.66 -6.95
C GLN A 19 -4.44 -18.35 -8.32
N SER A 20 -5.58 -19.03 -8.56
CA SER A 20 -5.87 -19.63 -9.86
C SER A 20 -5.90 -18.60 -10.99
N ARG A 21 -6.51 -17.43 -10.76
CA ARG A 21 -6.53 -16.33 -11.74
C ARG A 21 -5.13 -15.81 -12.04
N ILE A 22 -4.26 -15.69 -11.02
CA ILE A 22 -2.87 -15.27 -11.22
C ILE A 22 -2.13 -16.29 -12.08
N ARG A 23 -2.27 -17.60 -11.78
CA ARG A 23 -1.65 -18.67 -12.57
C ARG A 23 -2.10 -18.67 -14.02
N LYS A 24 -3.41 -18.52 -14.28
CA LYS A 24 -3.99 -18.52 -15.63
C LYS A 24 -3.52 -17.36 -16.52
N ARG A 25 -3.15 -16.21 -15.94
CA ARG A 25 -2.68 -15.03 -16.68
C ARG A 25 -1.15 -14.91 -16.74
N ALA A 26 -0.45 -15.87 -16.15
CA ALA A 26 1.01 -15.88 -16.16
C ALA A 26 1.52 -16.35 -17.52
N GLU A 27 2.45 -15.59 -18.07
CA GLU A 27 3.12 -15.88 -19.35
C GLU A 27 4.45 -16.60 -19.13
N HIS A 28 5.11 -16.30 -18.00
CA HIS A 28 6.41 -16.85 -17.64
C HIS A 28 6.41 -17.40 -16.21
N PRO A 29 6.99 -18.60 -15.97
CA PRO A 29 7.02 -19.24 -14.65
C PRO A 29 7.70 -18.39 -13.57
N GLU A 30 8.80 -17.72 -13.90
CA GLU A 30 9.56 -16.88 -12.96
C GLU A 30 8.75 -15.66 -12.49
N GLN A 31 8.05 -14.99 -13.42
CA GLN A 31 7.17 -13.87 -13.10
C GLN A 31 5.98 -14.31 -12.24
N LEU A 32 5.45 -15.52 -12.51
CA LEU A 32 4.40 -16.11 -11.69
C LEU A 32 4.88 -16.36 -10.26
N GLN A 33 6.04 -16.97 -10.11
CA GLN A 33 6.60 -17.26 -8.79
C GLN A 33 6.85 -15.96 -8.01
N GLN A 34 7.45 -14.97 -8.64
CA GLN A 34 7.65 -13.66 -8.02
C GLN A 34 6.33 -13.00 -7.60
N GLU A 35 5.31 -12.96 -8.48
CA GLU A 35 4.00 -12.40 -8.15
C GLU A 35 3.34 -13.13 -6.99
N LEU A 36 3.43 -14.46 -6.93
CA LEU A 36 2.87 -15.25 -5.82
C LEU A 36 3.58 -14.96 -4.50
N LEU A 37 4.91 -14.88 -4.50
CA LEU A 37 5.69 -14.52 -3.32
C LEU A 37 5.37 -13.10 -2.82
N GLU A 38 5.31 -12.13 -3.73
CA GLU A 38 5.01 -10.75 -3.38
C GLU A 38 3.57 -10.56 -2.85
N ARG A 39 2.61 -11.44 -3.25
CA ARG A 39 1.21 -11.34 -2.80
C ARG A 39 0.86 -12.22 -1.59
N PHE A 40 1.55 -13.33 -1.42
CA PHE A 40 1.17 -14.33 -0.42
C PHE A 40 2.30 -14.73 0.52
N GLY A 41 3.50 -14.19 0.33
CA GLY A 41 4.69 -14.51 1.10
C GLY A 41 5.35 -15.85 0.70
N PRO A 42 6.48 -16.15 1.29
CA PRO A 42 7.25 -15.28 2.19
C PRO A 42 7.80 -14.05 1.46
N PHE A 43 7.65 -12.89 2.08
CA PHE A 43 8.10 -11.63 1.47
C PHE A 43 9.61 -11.50 1.46
N GLN A 44 10.14 -10.97 0.36
CA GLN A 44 11.55 -10.59 0.30
C GLN A 44 11.85 -9.43 1.27
N PRO A 45 13.10 -9.29 1.73
CA PRO A 45 13.49 -8.15 2.55
C PRO A 45 13.23 -6.83 1.84
N ALA A 46 12.89 -5.81 2.62
CA ALA A 46 12.82 -4.45 2.10
C ALA A 46 14.23 -4.02 1.63
N LYS A 47 14.28 -3.36 0.48
CA LYS A 47 15.52 -2.74 0.01
C LYS A 47 15.97 -1.62 0.94
N ASN A 48 15.01 -0.82 1.38
CA ASN A 48 15.19 0.24 2.35
C ASN A 48 14.07 0.22 3.39
N LEU A 49 14.43 0.30 4.65
CA LEU A 49 13.48 0.53 5.73
C LEU A 49 13.05 2.02 5.75
N HIS A 50 11.92 2.28 6.38
CA HIS A 50 11.36 3.64 6.52
C HIS A 50 11.11 4.36 5.20
N ALA A 51 10.87 3.59 4.12
CA ALA A 51 10.48 4.14 2.83
C ALA A 51 9.12 4.85 2.90
N ILE A 52 8.90 5.82 2.02
CA ILE A 52 7.56 6.35 1.74
C ILE A 52 6.88 5.34 0.83
N TRP A 53 5.79 4.76 1.32
CA TRP A 53 5.06 3.74 0.59
C TRP A 53 3.91 4.35 -0.19
N PHE A 54 3.95 4.24 -1.52
CA PHE A 54 2.85 4.58 -2.42
C PHE A 54 2.11 3.31 -2.84
N HIS A 55 0.82 3.25 -2.59
CA HIS A 55 -0.04 2.24 -3.20
C HIS A 55 -0.74 2.83 -4.41
N VAL A 56 -0.42 2.30 -5.60
CA VAL A 56 -0.81 2.84 -6.91
C VAL A 56 -1.17 1.68 -7.82
N VAL A 57 -2.42 1.55 -8.24
CA VAL A 57 -2.91 0.35 -8.94
C VAL A 57 -2.62 0.38 -10.44
N SER A 58 -3.04 1.42 -11.13
CA SER A 58 -3.04 1.52 -12.58
C SER A 58 -1.85 2.30 -13.16
N VAL A 59 -1.70 2.27 -14.49
CA VAL A 59 -0.75 3.11 -15.21
C VAL A 59 -1.10 4.60 -15.07
N GLY A 60 -2.40 4.94 -15.15
CA GLY A 60 -2.87 6.32 -15.00
C GLY A 60 -2.55 6.91 -13.63
N GLU A 61 -2.83 6.15 -12.56
CA GLU A 61 -2.47 6.53 -11.19
C GLU A 61 -0.94 6.66 -11.01
N THR A 62 -0.16 5.78 -11.67
CA THR A 62 1.31 5.87 -11.64
C THR A 62 1.78 7.20 -12.22
N ASN A 63 1.23 7.59 -13.36
CA ASN A 63 1.58 8.86 -14.00
C ASN A 63 1.14 10.06 -13.15
N ALA A 64 -0.03 9.97 -12.51
CA ALA A 64 -0.52 11.01 -11.59
C ALA A 64 0.35 11.16 -10.34
N ALA A 65 0.87 10.04 -9.80
CA ALA A 65 1.74 10.04 -8.63
C ALA A 65 3.21 10.31 -8.97
N GLN A 66 3.61 10.21 -10.26
CA GLN A 66 4.99 10.33 -10.70
C GLN A 66 5.71 11.59 -10.17
N PRO A 67 5.15 12.81 -10.26
CA PRO A 67 5.86 14.01 -9.79
C PRO A 67 6.18 13.96 -8.29
N LEU A 68 5.25 13.40 -7.49
CA LEU A 68 5.44 13.28 -6.04
C LEU A 68 6.46 12.20 -5.69
N ILE A 69 6.43 11.07 -6.37
CA ILE A 69 7.42 9.99 -6.22
C ILE A 69 8.82 10.52 -6.57
N GLU A 70 8.96 11.21 -7.70
CA GLU A 70 10.23 11.82 -8.12
C GLU A 70 10.73 12.86 -7.13
N HIS A 71 9.86 13.67 -6.58
CA HIS A 71 10.22 14.66 -5.55
C HIS A 71 10.93 14.00 -4.37
N TYR A 72 10.37 12.91 -3.84
CA TYR A 72 10.97 12.19 -2.72
C TYR A 72 12.27 11.49 -3.11
N LEU A 73 12.34 10.85 -4.27
CA LEU A 73 13.55 10.19 -4.77
C LEU A 73 14.69 11.20 -4.99
N LYS A 74 14.39 12.38 -5.57
CA LYS A 74 15.37 13.48 -5.74
C LYS A 74 15.86 14.03 -4.41
N ALA A 75 15.02 13.99 -3.38
CA ALA A 75 15.39 14.38 -2.00
C ALA A 75 16.15 13.27 -1.25
N GLY A 76 16.56 12.19 -1.91
CA GLY A 76 17.28 11.07 -1.30
C GLY A 76 16.40 10.19 -0.38
N GLN A 77 15.07 10.31 -0.47
CA GLN A 77 14.16 9.53 0.36
C GLN A 77 13.83 8.19 -0.32
N PRO A 78 13.98 7.06 0.38
CA PRO A 78 13.55 5.77 -0.15
C PRO A 78 12.05 5.74 -0.44
N VAL A 79 11.69 5.15 -1.57
CA VAL A 79 10.31 4.99 -2.02
C VAL A 79 9.99 3.53 -2.29
N LEU A 80 8.92 3.04 -1.68
CA LEU A 80 8.30 1.75 -1.97
C LEU A 80 7.01 2.00 -2.76
N VAL A 81 6.84 1.31 -3.88
CA VAL A 81 5.61 1.35 -4.67
C VAL A 81 4.98 -0.02 -4.69
N THR A 82 3.70 -0.13 -4.31
CA THR A 82 2.95 -1.38 -4.47
C THR A 82 1.91 -1.26 -5.57
N LYS A 83 1.74 -2.35 -6.33
CA LYS A 83 0.88 -2.47 -7.49
C LYS A 83 -0.06 -3.67 -7.39
N THR A 84 -1.18 -3.61 -8.10
CA THR A 84 -2.08 -4.76 -8.25
C THR A 84 -2.09 -5.33 -9.68
N THR A 85 -1.58 -4.58 -10.68
CA THR A 85 -1.58 -4.97 -12.09
C THR A 85 -0.16 -5.13 -12.65
N LYS A 86 0.02 -6.07 -13.60
CA LYS A 86 1.31 -6.27 -14.30
C LYS A 86 1.76 -5.02 -15.06
N THR A 87 0.84 -4.38 -15.80
CA THR A 87 1.12 -3.16 -16.55
C THR A 87 1.53 -2.00 -15.65
N GLY A 88 0.86 -1.83 -14.50
CA GLY A 88 1.23 -0.85 -13.49
C GLY A 88 2.62 -1.12 -12.91
N GLN A 89 2.94 -2.40 -12.61
CA GLN A 89 4.24 -2.81 -12.11
C GLN A 89 5.35 -2.50 -13.13
N ALA A 90 5.16 -2.89 -14.40
CA ALA A 90 6.10 -2.59 -15.48
C ALA A 90 6.31 -1.08 -15.65
N ARG A 91 5.22 -0.30 -15.60
CA ARG A 91 5.30 1.17 -15.70
C ARG A 91 6.11 1.79 -14.56
N ALA A 92 5.86 1.39 -13.32
CA ALA A 92 6.61 1.92 -12.18
C ALA A 92 8.11 1.58 -12.28
N LYS A 93 8.43 0.33 -12.65
CA LYS A 93 9.82 -0.10 -12.86
C LYS A 93 10.50 0.69 -13.99
N SER A 94 9.82 0.90 -15.12
CA SER A 94 10.37 1.66 -16.24
C SER A 94 10.67 3.11 -15.91
N LEU A 95 9.89 3.72 -15.03
CA LEU A 95 10.09 5.11 -14.62
C LEU A 95 11.23 5.26 -13.62
N PHE A 96 11.31 4.39 -12.63
CA PHE A 96 12.10 4.64 -11.43
C PHE A 96 13.19 3.59 -11.14
N LEU A 97 13.10 2.37 -11.68
CA LEU A 97 14.12 1.33 -11.46
C LEU A 97 15.32 1.54 -12.40
N LYS A 98 15.96 2.70 -12.31
CA LYS A 98 17.10 3.13 -13.10
C LYS A 98 17.89 4.19 -12.34
N ALA A 99 19.13 4.47 -12.78
CA ALA A 99 19.91 5.58 -12.23
C ALA A 99 19.18 6.92 -12.38
N PRO A 100 19.24 7.82 -11.41
CA PRO A 100 19.99 7.70 -10.16
C PRO A 100 19.20 7.03 -9.01
N TYR A 101 17.98 6.50 -9.24
CA TYR A 101 17.04 6.05 -8.21
C TYR A 101 17.15 4.57 -7.85
N LEU A 102 18.06 3.84 -8.51
CA LEU A 102 18.14 2.40 -8.40
C LEU A 102 18.20 1.92 -6.94
N ASP A 103 18.96 2.60 -6.09
CA ASP A 103 19.14 2.21 -4.70
C ASP A 103 18.03 2.70 -3.74
N LEU A 104 17.28 3.70 -4.15
CA LEU A 104 16.21 4.31 -3.36
C LEU A 104 14.82 3.77 -3.70
N PHE A 105 14.67 3.09 -4.85
CA PHE A 105 13.38 2.67 -5.35
C PHE A 105 13.16 1.16 -5.26
N GLN A 106 11.98 0.76 -4.80
CA GLN A 106 11.50 -0.62 -4.84
C GLN A 106 10.04 -0.65 -5.31
N ALA A 107 9.72 -1.58 -6.21
CA ALA A 107 8.36 -1.83 -6.66
C ALA A 107 8.02 -3.31 -6.53
N VAL A 108 6.93 -3.61 -5.81
CA VAL A 108 6.43 -4.97 -5.57
C VAL A 108 4.91 -5.02 -5.77
N TYR A 109 4.34 -6.22 -5.86
CA TYR A 109 2.90 -6.37 -5.80
C TYR A 109 2.38 -6.14 -4.38
N LEU A 110 1.18 -5.53 -4.26
CA LEU A 110 0.50 -5.45 -2.98
C LEU A 110 0.19 -6.86 -2.48
N PRO A 111 0.49 -7.19 -1.21
CA PRO A 111 0.00 -8.43 -0.60
C PRO A 111 -1.53 -8.54 -0.71
N ALA A 112 -2.03 -9.77 -0.79
CA ALA A 112 -3.47 -9.99 -0.62
C ALA A 112 -3.92 -9.41 0.73
N ASP A 113 -5.08 -8.72 0.75
CA ASP A 113 -5.53 -7.96 1.93
C ASP A 113 -5.98 -8.86 3.08
N GLN A 114 -5.14 -9.84 3.45
CA GLN A 114 -5.31 -10.72 4.61
C GLN A 114 -4.49 -10.20 5.78
N VAL A 115 -5.07 -10.19 6.98
CA VAL A 115 -4.46 -9.58 8.17
C VAL A 115 -3.02 -10.03 8.41
N HIS A 116 -2.75 -11.34 8.33
CA HIS A 116 -1.42 -11.89 8.59
C HIS A 116 -0.40 -11.47 7.52
N LEU A 117 -0.79 -11.44 6.24
CA LEU A 117 0.08 -11.02 5.13
C LEU A 117 0.40 -9.53 5.21
N ILE A 118 -0.61 -8.70 5.42
CA ILE A 118 -0.42 -7.25 5.57
C ILE A 118 0.43 -6.94 6.80
N ARG A 119 0.20 -7.64 7.93
CA ARG A 119 1.01 -7.49 9.15
C ARG A 119 2.47 -7.85 8.91
N GLU A 120 2.74 -9.01 8.28
CA GLU A 120 4.11 -9.42 7.94
C GLU A 120 4.79 -8.40 7.01
N PHE A 121 4.03 -7.86 6.04
CA PHE A 121 4.54 -6.83 5.14
C PHE A 121 4.95 -5.55 5.89
N TYR A 122 4.11 -5.05 6.80
CA TYR A 122 4.46 -3.90 7.64
C TYR A 122 5.70 -4.17 8.52
N GLN A 123 5.80 -5.37 9.10
CA GLN A 123 6.96 -5.76 9.91
C GLN A 123 8.25 -5.80 9.10
N LYS A 124 8.19 -6.30 7.86
CA LYS A 124 9.38 -6.42 7.00
C LYS A 124 9.79 -5.12 6.35
N TYR A 125 8.84 -4.31 5.90
CA TYR A 125 9.12 -3.10 5.13
C TYR A 125 9.20 -1.86 6.01
N GLN A 126 8.59 -1.84 7.18
CA GLN A 126 8.60 -0.74 8.16
C GLN A 126 8.45 0.64 7.50
N PRO A 127 7.41 0.88 6.68
CA PRO A 127 7.25 2.15 6.00
C PRO A 127 7.01 3.27 7.02
N LYS A 128 7.52 4.47 6.74
CA LYS A 128 7.28 5.65 7.61
C LYS A 128 5.98 6.38 7.27
N LEU A 129 5.44 6.17 6.08
CA LEU A 129 4.22 6.78 5.57
C LEU A 129 3.60 5.87 4.51
N LEU A 130 2.29 5.71 4.51
CA LEU A 130 1.51 5.09 3.44
C LEU A 130 0.69 6.16 2.71
N ALA A 131 0.91 6.32 1.41
CA ALA A 131 0.11 7.15 0.51
C ALA A 131 -0.75 6.26 -0.40
N LEU A 132 -2.06 6.27 -0.20
CA LEU A 132 -3.03 5.63 -1.08
C LEU A 132 -3.38 6.59 -2.20
N VAL A 133 -3.21 6.17 -3.45
CA VAL A 133 -3.54 7.00 -4.62
C VAL A 133 -4.94 6.66 -5.10
N GLU A 134 -5.76 7.68 -5.35
CA GLU A 134 -7.18 7.57 -5.70
C GLU A 134 -8.00 6.89 -4.58
N THR A 135 -8.94 5.99 -4.92
CA THR A 135 -9.85 5.36 -3.94
C THR A 135 -9.53 3.89 -3.69
N GLU A 136 -8.26 3.57 -3.52
CA GLU A 136 -7.79 2.21 -3.20
C GLU A 136 -7.85 1.92 -1.70
N LEU A 137 -9.09 1.81 -1.18
CA LEU A 137 -9.35 1.58 0.23
C LEU A 137 -9.38 0.07 0.54
N TRP A 138 -8.28 -0.44 1.07
CA TRP A 138 -8.13 -1.83 1.50
C TRP A 138 -8.26 -1.92 3.02
N PRO A 139 -9.28 -2.62 3.55
CA PRO A 139 -9.62 -2.61 4.98
C PRO A 139 -8.48 -3.04 5.90
N ASN A 140 -7.83 -4.18 5.61
CA ASN A 140 -6.74 -4.66 6.46
C ASN A 140 -5.47 -3.82 6.28
N LEU A 141 -5.20 -3.30 5.09
CA LEU A 141 -4.08 -2.40 4.83
C LEU A 141 -4.18 -1.15 5.73
N ILE A 142 -5.35 -0.51 5.77
CA ILE A 142 -5.60 0.69 6.59
C ILE A 142 -5.63 0.34 8.09
N ASP A 143 -6.18 -0.81 8.47
CA ASP A 143 -6.22 -1.27 9.86
C ASP A 143 -4.80 -1.52 10.40
N GLN A 144 -3.96 -2.17 9.63
CA GLN A 144 -2.57 -2.41 10.02
C GLN A 144 -1.72 -1.13 9.99
N ALA A 145 -1.99 -0.17 9.10
CA ALA A 145 -1.36 1.16 9.18
C ALA A 145 -1.58 1.80 10.56
N GLN A 146 -2.81 1.74 11.08
CA GLN A 146 -3.14 2.24 12.41
C GLN A 146 -2.44 1.42 13.51
N HIS A 147 -2.39 0.09 13.39
CA HIS A 147 -1.75 -0.80 14.36
C HIS A 147 -0.24 -0.51 14.49
N PHE A 148 0.44 -0.33 13.37
CA PHE A 148 1.87 -0.01 13.31
C PHE A 148 2.17 1.48 13.45
N GLN A 149 1.16 2.31 13.70
CA GLN A 149 1.28 3.77 13.84
C GLN A 149 1.89 4.45 12.60
N VAL A 150 1.73 3.85 11.42
CA VAL A 150 2.17 4.41 10.16
C VAL A 150 1.10 5.40 9.67
N PRO A 151 1.44 6.68 9.49
CA PRO A 151 0.52 7.65 8.91
C PRO A 151 0.02 7.17 7.55
N CYS A 152 -1.30 7.27 7.32
CA CYS A 152 -1.93 6.85 6.08
C CYS A 152 -2.67 8.04 5.45
N LEU A 153 -2.27 8.42 4.25
CA LEU A 153 -2.83 9.53 3.49
C LEU A 153 -3.56 9.02 2.25
N LEU A 154 -4.68 9.63 1.94
CA LEU A 154 -5.35 9.46 0.65
C LEU A 154 -5.03 10.67 -0.22
N ILE A 155 -4.37 10.44 -1.34
CA ILE A 155 -3.95 11.48 -2.28
C ILE A 155 -4.66 11.32 -3.62
N ASN A 156 -4.93 12.43 -4.31
CA ASN A 156 -5.67 12.46 -5.58
C ASN A 156 -6.99 11.69 -5.51
N ALA A 157 -7.71 11.82 -4.38
CA ALA A 157 -8.94 11.07 -4.12
C ALA A 157 -9.98 11.33 -5.22
N ARG A 158 -10.31 10.32 -6.00
CA ARG A 158 -11.35 10.33 -7.02
C ARG A 158 -12.32 9.19 -6.75
N LEU A 159 -13.57 9.53 -6.56
CA LEU A 159 -14.62 8.56 -6.31
C LEU A 159 -15.56 8.51 -7.52
N SER A 160 -15.47 7.44 -8.30
CA SER A 160 -16.44 7.23 -9.39
C SER A 160 -17.82 6.86 -8.79
N GLU A 161 -18.89 7.14 -9.52
CA GLU A 161 -20.26 6.73 -9.10
C GLU A 161 -20.36 5.22 -8.83
N LYS A 162 -19.69 4.41 -9.68
CA LYS A 162 -19.64 2.96 -9.50
C LYS A 162 -18.98 2.57 -8.17
N SER A 163 -17.85 3.19 -7.85
CA SER A 163 -17.15 2.98 -6.59
C SER A 163 -17.98 3.48 -5.40
N ALA A 164 -18.62 4.65 -5.51
CA ALA A 164 -19.50 5.18 -4.48
C ALA A 164 -20.66 4.22 -4.17
N LYS A 165 -21.33 3.69 -5.22
CA LYS A 165 -22.38 2.67 -5.08
C LYS A 165 -21.85 1.37 -4.45
N GLY A 166 -20.63 0.96 -4.76
CA GLY A 166 -19.95 -0.19 -4.16
C GLY A 166 -19.71 0.01 -2.67
N TYR A 167 -19.09 1.11 -2.28
CA TYR A 167 -18.82 1.47 -0.89
C TYR A 167 -20.11 1.68 -0.07
N ALA A 168 -21.17 2.20 -0.69
CA ALA A 168 -22.47 2.34 -0.04
C ALA A 168 -23.11 1.01 0.38
N LYS A 169 -22.82 -0.11 -0.31
CA LYS A 169 -23.30 -1.44 0.05
C LYS A 169 -22.68 -1.97 1.35
N VAL A 170 -21.49 -1.51 1.69
CA VAL A 170 -20.71 -1.91 2.89
C VAL A 170 -20.42 -0.71 3.79
N LYS A 171 -21.45 0.11 4.06
CA LYS A 171 -21.34 1.40 4.77
C LYS A 171 -20.54 1.31 6.08
N GLY A 172 -20.77 0.29 6.90
CA GLY A 172 -20.07 0.12 8.18
C GLY A 172 -18.56 -0.03 8.01
N LEU A 173 -18.13 -0.83 7.03
CA LEU A 173 -16.73 -1.05 6.71
C LEU A 173 -16.09 0.23 6.14
N THR A 174 -16.77 0.87 5.18
CA THR A 174 -16.33 2.12 4.56
C THR A 174 -16.16 3.25 5.59
N ARG A 175 -17.15 3.43 6.46
CA ARG A 175 -17.11 4.43 7.54
C ARG A 175 -15.92 4.18 8.47
N GLY A 176 -15.68 2.91 8.84
CA GLY A 176 -14.55 2.53 9.69
C GLY A 176 -13.20 2.86 9.04
N MET A 177 -13.02 2.62 7.75
CA MET A 177 -11.81 2.98 7.00
C MET A 177 -11.59 4.50 6.97
N LEU A 178 -12.62 5.28 6.62
CA LEU A 178 -12.54 6.73 6.55
C LEU A 178 -12.22 7.37 7.91
N GLN A 179 -12.81 6.87 8.99
CA GLN A 179 -12.49 7.34 10.35
C GLN A 179 -11.03 7.08 10.72
N LYS A 180 -10.45 5.95 10.31
CA LYS A 180 -9.04 5.64 10.54
C LYS A 180 -8.11 6.56 9.74
N LEU A 181 -8.43 6.84 8.48
CA LEU A 181 -7.69 7.80 7.66
C LEU A 181 -7.71 9.19 8.28
N GLN A 182 -8.87 9.66 8.72
CA GLN A 182 -9.01 10.96 9.39
C GLN A 182 -8.22 11.03 10.71
N ALA A 183 -8.26 9.97 11.52
CA ALA A 183 -7.51 9.89 12.78
C ALA A 183 -5.99 9.89 12.55
N ASN A 184 -5.52 9.26 11.47
CA ASN A 184 -4.11 9.27 11.10
C ASN A 184 -3.64 10.65 10.66
N LEU A 185 -4.44 11.39 9.88
CA LEU A 185 -4.15 12.78 9.50
C LEU A 185 -4.05 13.69 10.73
N ALA A 186 -4.96 13.58 11.68
CA ALA A 186 -4.96 14.38 12.90
C ALA A 186 -3.73 14.11 13.77
N LYS A 187 -3.19 12.89 13.78
CA LYS A 187 -1.93 12.56 14.49
C LYS A 187 -0.71 13.12 13.77
N ALA A 188 -0.66 13.00 12.44
CA ALA A 188 0.44 13.51 11.64
C ALA A 188 0.56 15.05 11.67
N ALA A 189 -0.55 15.74 11.85
CA ALA A 189 -0.61 17.21 11.93
C ALA A 189 -0.22 17.77 13.29
N LYS A 190 -0.07 16.94 14.34
CA LYS A 190 0.42 17.42 15.64
C LYS A 190 1.93 17.66 15.53
N PRO A 191 2.43 18.88 15.89
CA PRO A 191 3.87 19.12 15.95
C PRO A 191 4.48 18.12 16.95
N ALA A 192 5.66 17.58 16.60
CA ALA A 192 6.43 16.78 17.54
C ALA A 192 6.65 17.64 18.80
N THR A 193 6.12 17.19 19.92
CA THR A 193 6.42 17.81 21.21
C THR A 193 7.90 17.67 21.44
N THR A 194 8.64 18.75 21.31
CA THR A 194 10.05 18.82 21.69
C THR A 194 10.12 18.34 23.16
N PRO A 195 10.97 17.35 23.48
CA PRO A 195 11.19 17.02 24.89
C PRO A 195 11.65 18.29 25.58
N SER A 196 10.92 18.71 26.62
CA SER A 196 11.35 19.82 27.46
C SER A 196 12.78 19.55 27.94
N ALA A 197 13.68 20.47 27.60
CA ALA A 197 15.03 20.45 28.10
C ALA A 197 14.96 20.29 29.62
N VAL A 198 15.53 19.20 30.13
CA VAL A 198 15.82 19.07 31.55
C VAL A 198 16.85 20.14 31.86
N ASN A 199 16.43 21.17 32.52
CA ASN A 199 17.34 22.17 33.09
C ASN A 199 18.18 21.52 34.20
N PRO A 200 19.44 21.90 34.34
CA PRO A 200 20.39 21.36 35.29
C PRO A 200 20.05 21.66 36.75
#